data_d714cf2f7db923ee36b54afc9c65da21
#
_entry.id   d714cf2f7db923ee36b54afc9c65da21
#
_cell.length_a   1.000
_cell.length_b   1.000
_cell.length_c   1.000
_cell.angle_alpha   90.00
_cell.angle_beta   90.00
_cell.angle_gamma   90.00
#
_symmetry.space_group_name_H-M   'P 1'
#
loop_
_entity.id
_entity.type
_entity.pdbx_description
1 polymer ?
#
loop_
_entity_poly.entity_id
_entity_poly.type
_entity_poly.pdbx_seq_one_letter_code
_entity_poly.pdbx_strand_id
1 'polypeptide(L)'
;MEEHARIYVAGHRGLVGSAIARKLQSEKYSNLILRSHKELDLMRQAEVETFFKEEKPEYVFLAAAKVGGILANNTYPAEFIYENLLVESNVIHSAYRAGVKKLLFLGSSCIYPRDCPQPMKEEYLLSGKLEPTNEPYAIAKIAGIKMCQAYNRQYGTRFISVMPTNLYGPGDNFDLETSHVLPALIRKFHEAKESDKLRVTSDKGRNERRKRVALSLRRSAPPTSSDRGERSSGSSVTIWGTGTPMREFLHVDDLADACVFLMNHYEDSEIINIGVGKDISVSELADLIKDIVGYKGSIHYDRSKPDGTPRKLLGVSKLQALGWRPKISLRQGIEMTYRWYVEEVHKMRKVSKEPKVGKGKRRTP
;
A
#
# COMPACT_ATOMS: atom_id res chain seq x y z
N MET A 1 -22.91 -3.28 -13.17
CA MET A 1 -23.59 -3.63 -11.87
C MET A 1 -24.81 -2.72 -11.76
N GLU A 2 -25.89 -3.21 -11.20
CA GLU A 2 -27.12 -2.44 -10.94
C GLU A 2 -26.91 -1.54 -9.70
N GLU A 3 -27.55 -0.35 -9.68
CA GLU A 3 -27.36 0.68 -8.61
C GLU A 3 -27.68 0.15 -7.20
N HIS A 4 -28.68 -0.72 -7.08
CA HIS A 4 -29.12 -1.30 -5.79
C HIS A 4 -28.59 -2.70 -5.52
N ALA A 5 -27.65 -3.19 -6.34
CA ALA A 5 -27.05 -4.51 -6.16
C ALA A 5 -26.34 -4.64 -4.81
N ARG A 6 -26.44 -5.82 -4.20
CA ARG A 6 -25.70 -6.15 -2.98
C ARG A 6 -24.24 -6.43 -3.33
N ILE A 7 -23.34 -5.56 -2.91
CA ILE A 7 -21.93 -5.61 -3.26
C ILE A 7 -21.10 -5.87 -2.02
N TYR A 8 -20.42 -7.01 -1.97
CA TYR A 8 -19.49 -7.34 -0.89
C TYR A 8 -18.08 -6.89 -1.23
N VAL A 9 -17.47 -6.09 -0.34
CA VAL A 9 -16.06 -5.69 -0.45
C VAL A 9 -15.28 -6.35 0.68
N ALA A 10 -14.69 -7.50 0.38
CA ALA A 10 -13.79 -8.20 1.31
C ALA A 10 -12.50 -7.41 1.50
N GLY A 11 -12.12 -7.14 2.76
CA GLY A 11 -10.93 -6.33 3.05
C GLY A 11 -11.15 -4.81 2.99
N HIS A 12 -12.37 -4.33 3.15
CA HIS A 12 -12.78 -2.91 3.06
C HIS A 12 -12.01 -1.95 3.99
N ARG A 13 -11.26 -2.43 4.98
CA ARG A 13 -10.42 -1.60 5.86
C ARG A 13 -8.97 -1.47 5.39
N GLY A 14 -8.53 -2.29 4.44
CA GLY A 14 -7.21 -2.18 3.84
C GLY A 14 -7.11 -1.08 2.78
N LEU A 15 -5.90 -0.80 2.31
CA LEU A 15 -5.60 0.19 1.26
C LEU A 15 -6.56 0.06 0.08
N VAL A 16 -6.62 -1.10 -0.56
CA VAL A 16 -7.40 -1.32 -1.78
C VAL A 16 -8.90 -1.40 -1.50
N GLY A 17 -9.30 -2.20 -0.51
CA GLY A 17 -10.73 -2.40 -0.21
C GLY A 17 -11.42 -1.11 0.23
N SER A 18 -10.72 -0.24 0.98
CA SER A 18 -11.28 1.06 1.37
C SER A 18 -11.44 2.01 0.18
N ALA A 19 -10.51 2.00 -0.77
CA ALA A 19 -10.60 2.79 -1.99
C ALA A 19 -11.75 2.30 -2.89
N ILE A 20 -11.92 0.98 -3.05
CA ILE A 20 -13.06 0.39 -3.78
C ILE A 20 -14.38 0.80 -3.13
N ALA A 21 -14.49 0.70 -1.80
CA ALA A 21 -15.70 1.10 -1.09
C ALA A 21 -16.03 2.60 -1.30
N ARG A 22 -15.02 3.49 -1.18
CA ARG A 22 -15.20 4.93 -1.49
C ARG A 22 -15.62 5.17 -2.92
N LYS A 23 -15.02 4.48 -3.89
CA LYS A 23 -15.36 4.61 -5.31
C LYS A 23 -16.81 4.18 -5.56
N LEU A 24 -17.23 3.03 -5.04
CA LEU A 24 -18.61 2.54 -5.16
C LEU A 24 -19.61 3.53 -4.55
N GLN A 25 -19.32 4.07 -3.35
CA GLN A 25 -20.15 5.10 -2.72
C GLN A 25 -20.25 6.37 -3.58
N SER A 26 -19.15 6.82 -4.17
CA SER A 26 -19.12 8.00 -5.05
C SER A 26 -19.95 7.80 -6.33
N GLU A 27 -20.09 6.57 -6.80
CA GLU A 27 -20.95 6.18 -7.93
C GLU A 27 -22.39 5.79 -7.52
N LYS A 28 -22.76 6.11 -6.26
CA LYS A 28 -24.10 5.92 -5.70
C LYS A 28 -24.54 4.46 -5.49
N TYR A 29 -23.63 3.50 -5.53
CA TYR A 29 -23.95 2.16 -5.04
C TYR A 29 -24.20 2.21 -3.54
N SER A 30 -25.45 2.01 -3.13
CA SER A 30 -25.90 2.23 -1.74
C SER A 30 -25.89 0.97 -0.88
N ASN A 31 -25.89 -0.22 -1.49
CA ASN A 31 -26.04 -1.49 -0.79
C ASN A 31 -24.70 -2.24 -0.65
N LEU A 32 -23.76 -1.62 0.06
CA LEU A 32 -22.43 -2.20 0.31
C LEU A 32 -22.44 -3.07 1.57
N ILE A 33 -22.01 -4.30 1.42
CA ILE A 33 -21.78 -5.25 2.52
C ILE A 33 -20.32 -5.15 2.91
N LEU A 34 -20.07 -4.67 4.13
CA LEU A 34 -18.73 -4.47 4.67
C LEU A 34 -18.63 -5.22 6.00
N ARG A 35 -17.69 -6.18 6.12
CA ARG A 35 -17.43 -6.94 7.35
C ARG A 35 -15.96 -6.84 7.71
N SER A 36 -15.68 -6.43 8.93
CA SER A 36 -14.31 -6.43 9.46
C SER A 36 -13.86 -7.86 9.79
N HIS A 37 -12.55 -8.07 9.93
CA HIS A 37 -12.01 -9.37 10.34
C HIS A 37 -12.59 -9.90 11.68
N LYS A 38 -12.99 -9.00 12.58
CA LYS A 38 -13.63 -9.40 13.84
C LYS A 38 -15.08 -9.87 13.68
N GLU A 39 -15.75 -9.42 12.63
CA GLU A 39 -17.14 -9.78 12.30
C GLU A 39 -17.22 -10.99 11.38
N LEU A 40 -16.18 -11.20 10.55
CA LEU A 40 -16.08 -12.31 9.62
C LEU A 40 -14.61 -12.66 9.39
N ASP A 41 -14.16 -13.78 9.92
CA ASP A 41 -12.83 -14.33 9.65
C ASP A 41 -12.89 -15.19 8.37
N LEU A 42 -12.32 -14.64 7.28
CA LEU A 42 -12.34 -15.29 5.97
C LEU A 42 -11.52 -16.60 5.91
N MET A 43 -10.69 -16.89 6.90
CA MET A 43 -10.00 -18.18 7.01
C MET A 43 -10.91 -19.28 7.55
N ARG A 44 -12.06 -18.94 8.11
CA ARG A 44 -13.01 -19.90 8.69
C ARG A 44 -14.11 -20.25 7.69
N GLN A 45 -13.95 -21.38 7.00
CA GLN A 45 -14.87 -21.82 5.94
C GLN A 45 -16.33 -21.74 6.36
N ALA A 46 -16.71 -22.30 7.51
CA ALA A 46 -18.10 -22.35 7.96
C ALA A 46 -18.70 -20.94 8.20
N GLU A 47 -17.90 -19.99 8.67
CA GLU A 47 -18.35 -18.59 8.86
C GLU A 47 -18.58 -17.94 7.48
N VAL A 48 -17.68 -18.17 6.53
CA VAL A 48 -17.80 -17.62 5.16
C VAL A 48 -19.01 -18.20 4.43
N GLU A 49 -19.21 -19.51 4.51
CA GLU A 49 -20.40 -20.17 3.91
C GLU A 49 -21.71 -19.64 4.50
N THR A 50 -21.78 -19.48 5.82
CA THR A 50 -22.95 -18.90 6.52
C THR A 50 -23.20 -17.48 6.07
N PHE A 51 -22.16 -16.66 6.04
CA PHE A 51 -22.23 -15.26 5.58
C PHE A 51 -22.79 -15.16 4.15
N PHE A 52 -22.25 -15.92 3.21
CA PHE A 52 -22.71 -15.89 1.81
C PHE A 52 -24.16 -16.39 1.66
N LYS A 53 -24.57 -17.37 2.45
CA LYS A 53 -25.94 -17.89 2.47
C LYS A 53 -26.94 -16.85 3.01
N GLU A 54 -26.56 -16.10 4.03
CA GLU A 54 -27.42 -15.09 4.67
C GLU A 54 -27.45 -13.77 3.88
N GLU A 55 -26.28 -13.21 3.57
CA GLU A 55 -26.16 -11.90 2.94
C GLU A 55 -26.43 -11.94 1.43
N LYS A 56 -26.22 -13.06 0.77
CA LYS A 56 -26.44 -13.28 -0.67
C LYS A 56 -25.92 -12.13 -1.54
N PRO A 57 -24.62 -11.80 -1.48
CA PRO A 57 -24.07 -10.74 -2.32
C PRO A 57 -24.21 -11.10 -3.80
N GLU A 58 -24.52 -10.10 -4.63
CA GLU A 58 -24.63 -10.28 -6.07
C GLU A 58 -23.28 -10.06 -6.77
N TYR A 59 -22.47 -9.15 -6.22
CA TYR A 59 -21.12 -8.85 -6.69
C TYR A 59 -20.12 -8.90 -5.54
N VAL A 60 -18.91 -9.36 -5.82
CA VAL A 60 -17.84 -9.51 -4.82
C VAL A 60 -16.55 -8.87 -5.32
N PHE A 61 -15.96 -7.97 -4.55
CA PHE A 61 -14.59 -7.52 -4.70
C PHE A 61 -13.73 -8.20 -3.63
N LEU A 62 -12.88 -9.15 -4.03
CA LEU A 62 -12.00 -9.85 -3.11
C LEU A 62 -10.65 -9.13 -3.01
N ALA A 63 -10.60 -8.13 -2.12
CA ALA A 63 -9.40 -7.34 -1.79
C ALA A 63 -8.75 -7.76 -0.45
N ALA A 64 -9.28 -8.77 0.21
CA ALA A 64 -8.71 -9.32 1.43
C ALA A 64 -7.53 -10.24 1.10
N ALA A 65 -6.39 -9.99 1.72
CA ALA A 65 -5.19 -10.79 1.64
C ALA A 65 -4.23 -10.44 2.78
N LYS A 66 -3.36 -11.39 3.16
CA LYS A 66 -2.15 -11.06 3.93
C LYS A 66 -1.11 -10.53 2.96
N VAL A 67 -0.74 -9.26 3.11
CA VAL A 67 0.22 -8.56 2.26
C VAL A 67 1.34 -7.95 3.10
N GLY A 68 2.49 -7.70 2.49
CA GLY A 68 3.62 -7.05 3.16
C GLY A 68 4.82 -6.88 2.24
N GLY A 69 5.80 -6.10 2.68
CA GLY A 69 7.07 -5.88 1.99
C GLY A 69 7.94 -7.14 1.89
N ILE A 70 9.10 -7.02 1.26
CA ILE A 70 10.05 -8.13 1.04
C ILE A 70 10.45 -8.78 2.38
N LEU A 71 10.74 -7.99 3.40
CA LEU A 71 11.15 -8.50 4.71
C LEU A 71 10.07 -9.38 5.34
N ALA A 72 8.82 -8.92 5.36
CA ALA A 72 7.69 -9.67 5.91
C ALA A 72 7.45 -10.98 5.17
N ASN A 73 7.45 -10.96 3.83
CA ASN A 73 7.31 -12.16 3.00
C ASN A 73 8.40 -13.19 3.27
N ASN A 74 9.66 -12.75 3.39
CA ASN A 74 10.78 -13.64 3.65
C ASN A 74 10.81 -14.17 5.10
N THR A 75 10.23 -13.42 6.06
CA THR A 75 10.21 -13.81 7.48
C THR A 75 9.05 -14.76 7.80
N TYR A 76 7.90 -14.61 7.16
CA TYR A 76 6.66 -15.36 7.45
C TYR A 76 6.11 -16.15 6.24
N PRO A 77 6.95 -16.89 5.49
CA PRO A 77 6.53 -17.52 4.22
C PRO A 77 5.34 -18.49 4.37
N ALA A 78 5.33 -19.28 5.45
CA ALA A 78 4.24 -20.24 5.72
C ALA A 78 2.90 -19.55 5.96
N GLU A 79 2.90 -18.42 6.70
CA GLU A 79 1.69 -17.64 6.94
C GLU A 79 1.18 -16.97 5.65
N PHE A 80 2.09 -16.45 4.82
CA PHE A 80 1.69 -15.80 3.55
C PHE A 80 1.02 -16.78 2.58
N ILE A 81 1.51 -18.02 2.44
CA ILE A 81 0.86 -19.00 1.58
C ILE A 81 -0.44 -19.52 2.22
N TYR A 82 -0.40 -19.91 3.48
CA TYR A 82 -1.51 -20.57 4.16
C TYR A 82 -2.73 -19.65 4.29
N GLU A 83 -2.56 -18.46 4.85
CA GLU A 83 -3.67 -17.54 5.10
C GLU A 83 -4.30 -17.05 3.78
N ASN A 84 -3.51 -16.75 2.75
CA ASN A 84 -4.04 -16.32 1.46
C ASN A 84 -4.80 -17.46 0.77
N LEU A 85 -4.27 -18.69 0.76
CA LEU A 85 -4.99 -19.85 0.18
C LEU A 85 -6.34 -20.09 0.85
N LEU A 86 -6.42 -19.99 2.19
CA LEU A 86 -7.68 -20.16 2.91
C LEU A 86 -8.68 -19.06 2.53
N VAL A 87 -8.27 -17.79 2.60
CA VAL A 87 -9.14 -16.66 2.27
C VAL A 87 -9.68 -16.76 0.84
N GLU A 88 -8.81 -17.04 -0.13
CA GLU A 88 -9.16 -17.10 -1.55
C GLU A 88 -10.08 -18.28 -1.84
N SER A 89 -9.75 -19.48 -1.36
CA SER A 89 -10.58 -20.68 -1.59
C SER A 89 -11.93 -20.57 -0.92
N ASN A 90 -12.02 -20.11 0.32
CA ASN A 90 -13.28 -19.96 1.02
C ASN A 90 -14.21 -18.96 0.31
N VAL A 91 -13.68 -17.79 -0.06
CA VAL A 91 -14.50 -16.73 -0.68
C VAL A 91 -14.93 -17.13 -2.11
N ILE A 92 -14.00 -17.62 -2.95
CA ILE A 92 -14.30 -17.98 -4.34
C ILE A 92 -15.32 -19.15 -4.38
N HIS A 93 -15.13 -20.18 -3.54
CA HIS A 93 -16.06 -21.30 -3.48
C HIS A 93 -17.45 -20.88 -2.97
N SER A 94 -17.51 -20.11 -1.89
CA SER A 94 -18.78 -19.64 -1.32
C SER A 94 -19.51 -18.69 -2.26
N ALA A 95 -18.79 -17.85 -3.01
CA ALA A 95 -19.36 -16.98 -4.04
C ALA A 95 -20.07 -17.82 -5.14
N TYR A 96 -19.42 -18.88 -5.61
CA TYR A 96 -20.06 -19.83 -6.54
C TYR A 96 -21.29 -20.50 -5.94
N ARG A 97 -21.18 -21.03 -4.72
CA ARG A 97 -22.30 -21.72 -4.03
C ARG A 97 -23.51 -20.81 -3.78
N ALA A 98 -23.28 -19.53 -3.55
CA ALA A 98 -24.32 -18.51 -3.32
C ALA A 98 -24.88 -17.92 -4.62
N GLY A 99 -24.38 -18.29 -5.79
CA GLY A 99 -24.83 -17.79 -7.07
C GLY A 99 -24.44 -16.32 -7.33
N VAL A 100 -23.26 -15.90 -6.85
CA VAL A 100 -22.72 -14.55 -7.11
C VAL A 100 -22.65 -14.30 -8.62
N LYS A 101 -23.23 -13.20 -9.09
CA LYS A 101 -23.27 -12.83 -10.52
C LYS A 101 -21.87 -12.61 -11.09
N LYS A 102 -21.00 -11.94 -10.33
CA LYS A 102 -19.62 -11.66 -10.76
C LYS A 102 -18.71 -11.43 -9.55
N LEU A 103 -17.48 -11.94 -9.63
CA LEU A 103 -16.44 -11.74 -8.63
C LEU A 103 -15.20 -11.15 -9.28
N LEU A 104 -14.59 -10.12 -8.66
CA LEU A 104 -13.28 -9.60 -9.00
C LEU A 104 -12.27 -10.05 -7.95
N PHE A 105 -11.29 -10.85 -8.38
CA PHE A 105 -10.18 -11.31 -7.57
C PHE A 105 -8.96 -10.41 -7.78
N LEU A 106 -8.43 -9.85 -6.70
CA LEU A 106 -7.18 -9.09 -6.73
C LEU A 106 -5.98 -10.02 -6.62
N GLY A 107 -5.32 -10.25 -7.75
CA GLY A 107 -4.02 -10.87 -7.86
C GLY A 107 -2.90 -9.89 -7.48
N SER A 108 -1.73 -10.07 -8.07
CA SER A 108 -0.56 -9.22 -7.85
C SER A 108 0.43 -9.37 -9.01
N SER A 109 1.20 -8.33 -9.32
CA SER A 109 2.32 -8.44 -10.27
C SER A 109 3.45 -9.38 -9.82
N CYS A 110 3.43 -9.87 -8.57
CA CYS A 110 4.38 -10.88 -8.07
C CYS A 110 4.24 -12.26 -8.71
N ILE A 111 3.13 -12.53 -9.41
CA ILE A 111 2.87 -13.80 -10.08
C ILE A 111 3.73 -14.03 -11.32
N TYR A 112 4.33 -12.98 -11.85
CA TYR A 112 5.19 -13.07 -13.03
C TYR A 112 6.58 -13.60 -12.69
N PRO A 113 7.22 -14.34 -13.60
CA PRO A 113 8.57 -14.81 -13.41
C PRO A 113 9.53 -13.66 -13.13
N ARG A 114 10.52 -13.93 -12.26
CA ARG A 114 11.54 -12.96 -11.87
C ARG A 114 12.25 -12.34 -13.09
N ASP A 115 12.60 -13.18 -14.05
CA ASP A 115 13.43 -12.81 -15.20
C ASP A 115 12.62 -12.73 -16.51
N CYS A 116 11.29 -12.49 -16.42
CA CYS A 116 10.47 -12.34 -17.62
C CYS A 116 10.76 -11.03 -18.35
N PRO A 117 10.52 -10.97 -19.68
CA PRO A 117 10.68 -9.76 -20.47
C PRO A 117 9.84 -8.59 -19.93
N GLN A 118 10.32 -7.38 -20.14
CA GLN A 118 9.64 -6.15 -19.74
C GLN A 118 9.13 -5.37 -20.96
N PRO A 119 7.91 -4.83 -20.92
CA PRO A 119 6.94 -4.91 -19.84
C PRO A 119 6.35 -6.30 -19.67
N MET A 120 5.98 -6.67 -18.40
CA MET A 120 5.38 -7.96 -18.07
C MET A 120 3.98 -8.08 -18.66
N LYS A 121 3.78 -9.03 -19.56
CA LYS A 121 2.50 -9.30 -20.20
C LYS A 121 1.76 -10.45 -19.50
N GLU A 122 0.44 -10.46 -19.63
CA GLU A 122 -0.43 -11.46 -19.01
C GLU A 122 -0.06 -12.91 -19.41
N GLU A 123 0.40 -13.10 -20.63
CA GLU A 123 0.85 -14.39 -21.19
C GLU A 123 2.11 -14.97 -20.50
N TYR A 124 2.83 -14.17 -19.72
CA TYR A 124 4.02 -14.64 -19.00
C TYR A 124 3.72 -15.35 -17.68
N LEU A 125 2.45 -15.45 -17.30
CA LEU A 125 2.04 -16.23 -16.13
C LEU A 125 2.48 -17.69 -16.26
N LEU A 126 3.25 -18.19 -15.27
CA LEU A 126 3.80 -19.55 -15.24
C LEU A 126 4.85 -19.87 -16.33
N SER A 127 5.43 -18.90 -16.98
CA SER A 127 6.47 -19.12 -18.01
C SER A 127 7.89 -19.28 -17.46
N GLY A 128 8.10 -19.15 -16.14
CA GLY A 128 9.42 -19.27 -15.50
C GLY A 128 9.37 -19.24 -13.98
N LYS A 129 10.56 -19.19 -13.34
CA LYS A 129 10.69 -19.21 -11.87
C LYS A 129 10.26 -17.88 -11.27
N LEU A 130 9.57 -17.98 -10.13
CA LEU A 130 9.15 -16.83 -9.34
C LEU A 130 10.32 -16.19 -8.58
N GLU A 131 10.10 -14.97 -8.05
CA GLU A 131 11.04 -14.32 -7.13
C GLU A 131 11.03 -15.07 -5.77
N PRO A 132 12.17 -15.66 -5.34
CA PRO A 132 12.19 -16.52 -4.15
C PRO A 132 11.71 -15.83 -2.86
N THR A 133 11.95 -14.53 -2.71
CA THR A 133 11.61 -13.79 -1.49
C THR A 133 10.11 -13.62 -1.26
N ASN A 134 9.28 -13.79 -2.30
CA ASN A 134 7.82 -13.69 -2.20
C ASN A 134 7.08 -14.84 -2.92
N GLU A 135 7.80 -15.91 -3.26
CA GLU A 135 7.24 -17.07 -3.95
C GLU A 135 6.00 -17.66 -3.26
N PRO A 136 5.97 -17.86 -1.91
CA PRO A 136 4.79 -18.39 -1.22
C PRO A 136 3.53 -17.54 -1.43
N TYR A 137 3.66 -16.21 -1.37
CA TYR A 137 2.58 -15.28 -1.68
C TYR A 137 2.15 -15.34 -3.15
N ALA A 138 3.13 -15.36 -4.06
CA ALA A 138 2.86 -15.44 -5.49
C ALA A 138 2.13 -16.74 -5.87
N ILE A 139 2.53 -17.88 -5.29
CA ILE A 139 1.85 -19.17 -5.49
C ILE A 139 0.40 -19.11 -5.03
N ALA A 140 0.12 -18.55 -3.85
CA ALA A 140 -1.26 -18.38 -3.39
C ALA A 140 -2.06 -17.55 -4.40
N LYS A 141 -1.53 -16.40 -4.85
CA LYS A 141 -2.22 -15.58 -5.84
C LYS A 141 -2.45 -16.29 -7.19
N ILE A 142 -1.48 -17.07 -7.65
CA ILE A 142 -1.64 -17.92 -8.84
C ILE A 142 -2.75 -18.96 -8.63
N ALA A 143 -2.81 -19.59 -7.46
CA ALA A 143 -3.86 -20.54 -7.14
C ALA A 143 -5.26 -19.90 -7.20
N GLY A 144 -5.45 -18.71 -6.62
CA GLY A 144 -6.71 -17.97 -6.71
C GLY A 144 -7.11 -17.63 -8.14
N ILE A 145 -6.15 -17.18 -8.98
CA ILE A 145 -6.37 -16.94 -10.42
C ILE A 145 -6.84 -18.22 -11.12
N LYS A 146 -6.10 -19.32 -10.92
CA LYS A 146 -6.45 -20.62 -11.55
C LYS A 146 -7.78 -21.17 -11.05
N MET A 147 -8.11 -20.90 -9.80
CA MET A 147 -9.42 -21.25 -9.25
C MET A 147 -10.53 -20.46 -9.95
N CYS A 148 -10.42 -19.13 -10.10
CA CYS A 148 -11.39 -18.34 -10.86
C CYS A 148 -11.57 -18.86 -12.29
N GLN A 149 -10.47 -19.13 -13.00
CA GLN A 149 -10.49 -19.67 -14.38
C GLN A 149 -11.14 -21.07 -14.44
N ALA A 150 -10.86 -21.94 -13.45
CA ALA A 150 -11.45 -23.28 -13.39
C ALA A 150 -12.96 -23.24 -13.15
N TYR A 151 -13.42 -22.34 -12.24
CA TYR A 151 -14.85 -22.15 -11.98
C TYR A 151 -15.60 -21.59 -13.20
N ASN A 152 -15.00 -20.63 -13.89
CA ASN A 152 -15.57 -20.10 -15.13
C ASN A 152 -15.74 -21.20 -16.16
N ARG A 153 -14.72 -22.04 -16.39
CA ARG A 153 -14.76 -23.11 -17.38
C ARG A 153 -15.74 -24.24 -17.01
N GLN A 154 -15.81 -24.61 -15.74
CA GLN A 154 -16.62 -25.75 -15.30
C GLN A 154 -18.07 -25.38 -15.03
N TYR A 155 -18.32 -24.21 -14.47
CA TYR A 155 -19.64 -23.82 -13.96
C TYR A 155 -20.21 -22.59 -14.65
N GLY A 156 -19.49 -21.98 -15.61
CA GLY A 156 -19.97 -20.78 -16.30
C GLY A 156 -20.04 -19.54 -15.42
N THR A 157 -19.24 -19.49 -14.34
CA THR A 157 -19.16 -18.28 -13.49
C THR A 157 -18.51 -17.12 -14.24
N ARG A 158 -18.66 -15.90 -13.71
CA ARG A 158 -18.06 -14.67 -14.28
C ARG A 158 -17.05 -14.09 -13.31
N PHE A 159 -16.04 -14.88 -12.96
CA PHE A 159 -14.99 -14.50 -12.03
C PHE A 159 -13.77 -13.98 -12.78
N ILE A 160 -13.46 -12.70 -12.58
CA ILE A 160 -12.35 -12.02 -13.25
C ILE A 160 -11.17 -11.83 -12.28
N SER A 161 -9.94 -11.88 -12.82
CA SER A 161 -8.73 -11.71 -12.03
C SER A 161 -7.91 -10.54 -12.56
N VAL A 162 -7.54 -9.59 -11.68
CA VAL A 162 -6.82 -8.38 -12.03
C VAL A 162 -5.46 -8.32 -11.35
N MET A 163 -4.44 -7.87 -12.08
CA MET A 163 -3.03 -7.85 -11.65
C MET A 163 -2.57 -6.40 -11.46
N PRO A 164 -2.71 -5.83 -10.27
CA PRO A 164 -2.21 -4.48 -10.02
C PRO A 164 -0.69 -4.43 -9.91
N THR A 165 -0.12 -3.30 -10.34
CA THR A 165 1.26 -2.90 -10.04
C THR A 165 1.42 -2.46 -8.58
N ASN A 166 2.59 -1.85 -8.21
CA ASN A 166 2.76 -1.36 -6.83
C ASN A 166 1.78 -0.23 -6.53
N LEU A 167 1.04 -0.42 -5.46
CA LEU A 167 -0.02 0.51 -5.03
C LEU A 167 0.48 1.42 -3.92
N TYR A 168 -0.10 2.59 -3.85
CA TYR A 168 0.12 3.55 -2.78
C TYR A 168 -1.10 4.49 -2.67
N GLY A 169 -1.27 5.12 -1.51
CA GLY A 169 -2.36 6.07 -1.32
C GLY A 169 -2.80 6.23 0.13
N PRO A 170 -3.89 6.95 0.38
CA PRO A 170 -4.53 7.04 1.69
C PRO A 170 -4.90 5.68 2.25
N GLY A 171 -4.52 5.41 3.52
CA GLY A 171 -4.76 4.12 4.17
C GLY A 171 -3.65 3.09 3.96
N ASP A 172 -2.52 3.47 3.35
CA ASP A 172 -1.36 2.58 3.18
C ASP A 172 -0.66 2.28 4.52
N ASN A 173 0.17 1.25 4.52
CA ASN A 173 1.00 0.88 5.66
C ASN A 173 2.30 1.69 5.65
N PHE A 174 2.51 2.52 6.68
CA PHE A 174 3.72 3.35 6.85
C PHE A 174 4.71 2.77 7.87
N ASP A 175 4.53 1.54 8.33
CA ASP A 175 5.48 0.89 9.22
C ASP A 175 6.80 0.61 8.50
N LEU A 176 7.95 0.97 9.12
CA LEU A 176 9.25 0.91 8.44
C LEU A 176 9.79 -0.50 8.19
N GLU A 177 9.25 -1.51 8.88
CA GLU A 177 9.67 -2.90 8.75
C GLU A 177 8.81 -3.67 7.75
N THR A 178 7.52 -3.33 7.67
CA THR A 178 6.53 -4.11 6.91
C THR A 178 5.99 -3.39 5.67
N SER A 179 6.22 -2.08 5.53
CA SER A 179 5.70 -1.29 4.42
C SER A 179 6.45 -1.47 3.10
N HIS A 180 5.81 -1.06 2.03
CA HIS A 180 6.45 -0.91 0.71
C HIS A 180 7.34 0.34 0.65
N VAL A 181 8.17 0.43 -0.40
CA VAL A 181 9.19 1.48 -0.55
C VAL A 181 8.62 2.90 -0.51
N LEU A 182 7.51 3.18 -1.21
CA LEU A 182 6.96 4.54 -1.32
C LEU A 182 6.45 5.07 0.05
N PRO A 183 5.56 4.37 0.78
CA PRO A 183 5.13 4.83 2.10
C PRO A 183 6.28 4.88 3.12
N ALA A 184 7.25 3.95 3.05
CA ALA A 184 8.46 4.01 3.88
C ALA A 184 9.27 5.29 3.64
N LEU A 185 9.45 5.70 2.38
CA LEU A 185 10.16 6.92 2.02
C LEU A 185 9.41 8.17 2.50
N ILE A 186 8.09 8.24 2.32
CA ILE A 186 7.28 9.35 2.84
C ILE A 186 7.51 9.50 4.35
N ARG A 187 7.41 8.43 5.11
CA ARG A 187 7.62 8.43 6.56
C ARG A 187 9.04 8.86 6.93
N LYS A 188 10.06 8.26 6.32
CA LYS A 188 11.47 8.59 6.59
C LYS A 188 11.78 10.06 6.36
N PHE A 189 11.35 10.64 5.24
CA PHE A 189 11.59 12.05 4.94
C PHE A 189 10.77 12.97 5.85
N HIS A 190 9.55 12.60 6.22
CA HIS A 190 8.74 13.37 7.16
C HIS A 190 9.40 13.41 8.55
N GLU A 191 9.80 12.26 9.09
CA GLU A 191 10.43 12.16 10.41
C GLU A 191 11.78 12.91 10.45
N ALA A 192 12.59 12.81 9.40
CA ALA A 192 13.84 13.55 9.27
C ALA A 192 13.61 15.07 9.23
N LYS A 193 12.63 15.55 8.46
CA LYS A 193 12.24 16.96 8.40
C LYS A 193 11.78 17.48 9.76
N GLU A 194 10.96 16.75 10.49
CA GLU A 194 10.49 17.14 11.81
C GLU A 194 11.63 17.16 12.84
N SER A 195 12.56 16.20 12.77
CA SER A 195 13.76 16.18 13.60
C SER A 195 14.66 17.41 13.37
N ASP A 196 14.87 17.80 12.10
CA ASP A 196 15.67 18.99 11.76
C ASP A 196 15.02 20.29 12.28
N LYS A 197 13.69 20.41 12.18
CA LYS A 197 12.97 21.56 12.76
C LYS A 197 13.19 21.66 14.28
N LEU A 198 13.13 20.55 15.00
CA LEU A 198 13.34 20.54 16.44
C LEU A 198 14.78 20.92 16.82
N ARG A 199 15.79 20.50 16.05
CA ARG A 199 17.19 20.91 16.25
C ARG A 199 17.36 22.41 16.05
N VAL A 200 16.85 22.96 14.97
CA VAL A 200 16.93 24.40 14.68
C VAL A 200 16.28 25.25 15.78
N THR A 201 15.14 24.82 16.31
CA THR A 201 14.46 25.53 17.42
C THR A 201 15.24 25.44 18.72
N SER A 202 15.86 24.28 19.04
CA SER A 202 16.69 24.10 20.23
C SER A 202 17.99 24.93 20.17
N ASP A 203 18.61 25.01 19.00
CA ASP A 203 19.84 25.80 18.81
C ASP A 203 19.57 27.31 18.85
N LYS A 204 18.43 27.79 18.33
CA LYS A 204 17.99 29.17 18.50
C LYS A 204 17.79 29.53 19.99
N GLY A 205 17.11 28.64 20.74
CA GLY A 205 16.92 28.84 22.18
C GLY A 205 18.24 28.83 22.97
N ARG A 206 19.20 27.97 22.61
CA ARG A 206 20.57 27.97 23.20
C ARG A 206 21.35 29.24 22.82
N ASN A 207 21.27 29.70 21.59
CA ASN A 207 21.94 30.91 21.15
C ASN A 207 21.34 32.16 21.82
N GLU A 208 20.04 32.27 22.01
CA GLU A 208 19.40 33.36 22.76
C GLU A 208 19.79 33.34 24.24
N ARG A 209 19.82 32.11 24.86
CA ARG A 209 20.30 31.98 26.23
C ARG A 209 21.77 32.36 26.38
N ARG A 210 22.65 31.94 25.43
CA ARG A 210 24.06 32.36 25.37
C ARG A 210 24.20 33.85 25.16
N LYS A 211 23.39 34.49 24.29
CA LYS A 211 23.39 35.95 24.11
C LYS A 211 22.95 36.67 25.39
N ARG A 212 21.92 36.20 26.09
CA ARG A 212 21.48 36.75 27.40
C ARG A 212 22.56 36.62 28.48
N VAL A 213 23.22 35.45 28.57
CA VAL A 213 24.32 35.22 29.49
C VAL A 213 25.55 36.06 29.12
N ALA A 214 25.90 36.20 27.81
CA ALA A 214 27.00 37.03 27.36
C ALA A 214 26.72 38.52 27.56
N LEU A 215 25.45 38.98 27.45
CA LEU A 215 25.08 40.38 27.82
C LEU A 215 25.19 40.63 29.33
N SER A 216 24.94 39.61 30.17
CA SER A 216 25.13 39.74 31.62
C SER A 216 26.58 39.67 32.08
N LEU A 217 27.49 39.14 31.24
CA LEU A 217 28.92 38.94 31.55
C LEU A 217 29.86 39.93 30.80
N ARG A 218 29.34 40.91 30.03
CA ARG A 218 30.16 41.95 29.41
C ARG A 218 30.68 42.99 30.42
N ARG A 219 31.61 42.56 31.26
CA ARG A 219 32.72 43.33 31.76
C ARG A 219 33.99 42.50 31.62
N SER A 220 34.91 42.99 30.72
CA SER A 220 36.29 42.49 30.52
C SER A 220 36.49 41.14 29.78
N ALA A 221 36.80 41.20 28.45
CA ALA A 221 37.95 40.56 27.78
C ALA A 221 37.85 40.70 26.25
N PRO A 222 38.96 40.82 25.48
CA PRO A 222 38.97 41.01 24.04
C PRO A 222 38.72 39.73 23.24
N PRO A 223 38.34 39.83 21.92
CA PRO A 223 37.96 38.67 21.12
C PRO A 223 39.19 37.94 20.57
N THR A 224 39.29 36.65 20.81
CA THR A 224 40.16 35.76 20.06
C THR A 224 39.39 35.14 18.91
N SER A 225 39.94 35.25 17.71
CA SER A 225 39.49 34.63 16.48
C SER A 225 39.74 33.12 16.54
N SER A 226 38.73 32.29 16.39
CA SER A 226 38.92 30.91 16.01
C SER A 226 37.75 30.41 15.20
N ASP A 227 38.04 30.06 13.98
CA ASP A 227 37.48 29.01 13.11
C ASP A 227 35.99 28.67 13.31
N ARG A 228 35.16 29.22 12.46
CA ARG A 228 33.82 28.70 12.17
C ARG A 228 33.86 27.84 10.92
N GLY A 229 34.25 26.58 11.06
CA GLY A 229 33.87 25.57 10.12
C GLY A 229 32.36 25.44 10.14
N GLU A 230 31.68 25.82 9.09
CA GLU A 230 30.27 25.52 8.82
C GLU A 230 30.11 24.01 8.75
N ARG A 231 29.77 23.38 9.88
CA ARG A 231 29.26 22.01 9.87
C ARG A 231 27.83 22.10 9.36
N SER A 232 27.62 21.82 8.09
CA SER A 232 26.32 21.49 7.52
C SER A 232 25.92 20.11 8.10
N SER A 233 25.38 20.12 9.31
CA SER A 233 24.84 18.90 9.93
C SER A 233 23.36 18.76 9.58
N GLY A 234 23.02 18.72 8.31
CA GLY A 234 21.72 18.24 7.87
C GLY A 234 21.57 16.76 8.20
N SER A 235 20.40 16.34 8.67
CA SER A 235 20.11 14.91 8.84
C SER A 235 20.21 14.18 7.50
N SER A 236 20.54 12.87 7.53
CA SER A 236 20.59 12.04 6.34
C SER A 236 19.52 10.97 6.42
N VAL A 237 18.80 10.73 5.32
CA VAL A 237 17.85 9.62 5.17
C VAL A 237 18.53 8.47 4.44
N THR A 238 18.57 7.30 5.09
CA THR A 238 19.16 6.10 4.49
C THR A 238 18.12 5.30 3.71
N ILE A 239 18.46 5.00 2.43
CA ILE A 239 17.71 4.13 1.52
C ILE A 239 18.52 2.86 1.29
N TRP A 240 17.86 1.69 1.32
CA TRP A 240 18.51 0.41 1.07
C TRP A 240 18.81 0.21 -0.41
N GLY A 241 19.94 -0.42 -0.71
CA GLY A 241 20.39 -0.73 -2.06
C GLY A 241 21.05 0.44 -2.78
N THR A 242 21.08 0.36 -4.09
CA THR A 242 21.71 1.37 -4.97
C THR A 242 20.77 2.49 -5.39
N GLY A 243 19.45 2.28 -5.28
CA GLY A 243 18.45 3.18 -5.83
C GLY A 243 18.17 3.02 -7.32
N THR A 244 18.89 2.12 -8.02
CA THR A 244 18.72 1.90 -9.47
C THR A 244 17.50 1.08 -9.88
N PRO A 245 16.90 0.19 -9.05
CA PRO A 245 15.75 -0.61 -9.48
C PRO A 245 14.59 0.26 -9.94
N MET A 246 13.97 -0.17 -11.05
CA MET A 246 12.83 0.50 -11.66
C MET A 246 11.51 -0.06 -11.15
N ARG A 247 10.58 0.80 -10.77
CA ARG A 247 9.26 0.42 -10.25
C ARG A 247 8.15 1.26 -10.85
N GLU A 248 7.05 0.62 -11.13
CA GLU A 248 5.81 1.26 -11.53
C GLU A 248 4.93 1.46 -10.29
N PHE A 249 4.25 2.61 -10.21
CA PHE A 249 3.37 2.98 -9.11
C PHE A 249 2.02 3.47 -9.61
N LEU A 250 0.93 2.94 -9.02
CA LEU A 250 -0.44 3.34 -9.32
C LEU A 250 -1.12 3.82 -8.04
N HIS A 251 -1.78 4.98 -8.10
CA HIS A 251 -2.56 5.47 -6.98
C HIS A 251 -3.77 4.57 -6.71
N VAL A 252 -4.07 4.31 -5.45
CA VAL A 252 -5.11 3.36 -5.06
C VAL A 252 -6.51 3.75 -5.53
N ASP A 253 -6.79 5.05 -5.69
CA ASP A 253 -8.09 5.50 -6.19
C ASP A 253 -8.22 5.25 -7.71
N ASP A 254 -7.13 5.29 -8.48
CA ASP A 254 -7.13 4.84 -9.87
C ASP A 254 -7.30 3.32 -9.96
N LEU A 255 -6.69 2.55 -9.06
CA LEU A 255 -6.97 1.11 -8.99
C LEU A 255 -8.45 0.84 -8.71
N ALA A 256 -9.04 1.55 -7.75
CA ALA A 256 -10.46 1.38 -7.42
C ALA A 256 -11.37 1.72 -8.62
N ASP A 257 -11.04 2.79 -9.34
CA ASP A 257 -11.73 3.17 -10.59
C ASP A 257 -11.60 2.07 -11.65
N ALA A 258 -10.40 1.50 -11.85
CA ALA A 258 -10.16 0.37 -12.76
C ALA A 258 -10.95 -0.88 -12.35
N CYS A 259 -10.98 -1.22 -11.06
CA CYS A 259 -11.71 -2.38 -10.56
C CYS A 259 -13.21 -2.27 -10.81
N VAL A 260 -13.81 -1.09 -10.55
CA VAL A 260 -15.24 -0.84 -10.82
C VAL A 260 -15.52 -0.84 -12.32
N PHE A 261 -14.64 -0.23 -13.12
CA PHE A 261 -14.72 -0.28 -14.58
C PHE A 261 -14.70 -1.72 -15.10
N LEU A 262 -13.75 -2.55 -14.67
CA LEU A 262 -13.63 -3.95 -15.11
C LEU A 262 -14.78 -4.82 -14.60
N MET A 263 -15.29 -4.55 -13.41
CA MET A 263 -16.50 -5.22 -12.93
C MET A 263 -17.70 -4.99 -13.87
N ASN A 264 -17.78 -3.84 -14.50
CA ASN A 264 -18.87 -3.49 -15.41
C ASN A 264 -18.62 -3.90 -16.89
N HIS A 265 -17.35 -3.98 -17.34
CA HIS A 265 -17.04 -4.06 -18.77
C HIS A 265 -16.17 -5.23 -19.19
N TYR A 266 -15.60 -6.01 -18.26
CA TYR A 266 -14.70 -7.12 -18.58
C TYR A 266 -15.34 -8.46 -18.26
N GLU A 267 -15.51 -9.33 -19.26
CA GLU A 267 -16.20 -10.62 -19.13
C GLU A 267 -15.30 -11.82 -19.41
N ASP A 268 -14.04 -11.60 -19.76
CA ASP A 268 -13.10 -12.66 -20.09
C ASP A 268 -12.54 -13.37 -18.84
N SER A 269 -12.21 -14.64 -18.96
CA SER A 269 -11.50 -15.44 -17.94
C SER A 269 -10.00 -15.15 -17.86
N GLU A 270 -9.44 -14.49 -18.90
CA GLU A 270 -8.04 -14.13 -18.92
C GLU A 270 -7.73 -13.06 -17.89
N ILE A 271 -6.52 -13.13 -17.33
CA ILE A 271 -6.06 -12.11 -16.40
C ILE A 271 -5.85 -10.77 -17.12
N ILE A 272 -5.95 -9.68 -16.37
CA ILE A 272 -5.74 -8.33 -16.89
C ILE A 272 -4.84 -7.50 -15.97
N ASN A 273 -3.79 -6.92 -16.52
CA ASN A 273 -2.87 -6.05 -15.82
C ASN A 273 -3.47 -4.65 -15.59
N ILE A 274 -3.30 -4.12 -14.38
CA ILE A 274 -3.68 -2.76 -14.03
C ILE A 274 -2.44 -1.98 -13.60
N GLY A 275 -2.04 -1.01 -14.41
CA GLY A 275 -0.86 -0.18 -14.17
C GLY A 275 -0.93 1.13 -14.94
N VAL A 276 0.15 1.89 -14.84
CA VAL A 276 0.33 3.18 -15.54
C VAL A 276 1.04 3.01 -16.88
N GLY A 277 1.84 1.92 -17.03
CA GLY A 277 2.70 1.67 -18.19
C GLY A 277 3.96 2.54 -18.21
N LYS A 278 4.34 3.09 -17.06
CA LYS A 278 5.58 3.87 -16.87
C LYS A 278 6.19 3.54 -15.52
N ASP A 279 7.49 3.40 -15.48
CA ASP A 279 8.25 3.16 -14.25
C ASP A 279 9.21 4.33 -13.94
N ILE A 280 9.73 4.33 -12.74
CA ILE A 280 10.66 5.31 -12.20
C ILE A 280 11.71 4.57 -11.36
N SER A 281 12.94 5.03 -11.30
CA SER A 281 13.95 4.46 -10.41
C SER A 281 13.63 4.81 -8.95
N VAL A 282 14.08 3.97 -8.02
CA VAL A 282 13.91 4.23 -6.58
C VAL A 282 14.61 5.53 -6.16
N SER A 283 15.73 5.89 -6.83
CA SER A 283 16.43 7.15 -6.60
C SER A 283 15.61 8.37 -7.04
N GLU A 284 15.06 8.36 -8.25
CA GLU A 284 14.18 9.43 -8.74
C GLU A 284 12.90 9.56 -7.88
N LEU A 285 12.33 8.42 -7.46
CA LEU A 285 11.20 8.41 -6.53
C LEU A 285 11.56 9.07 -5.20
N ALA A 286 12.74 8.76 -4.65
CA ALA A 286 13.20 9.34 -3.40
C ALA A 286 13.38 10.86 -3.52
N ASP A 287 13.97 11.34 -4.62
CA ASP A 287 14.13 12.77 -4.89
C ASP A 287 12.76 13.47 -5.03
N LEU A 288 11.81 12.84 -5.72
CA LEU A 288 10.45 13.35 -5.86
C LEU A 288 9.74 13.46 -4.52
N ILE A 289 9.82 12.42 -3.67
CA ILE A 289 9.20 12.43 -2.33
C ILE A 289 9.90 13.45 -1.42
N LYS A 290 11.22 13.53 -1.46
CA LYS A 290 12.03 14.53 -0.75
C LYS A 290 11.57 15.95 -1.06
N ASP A 291 11.36 16.24 -2.35
CA ASP A 291 10.86 17.54 -2.82
C ASP A 291 9.44 17.84 -2.29
N ILE A 292 8.50 16.89 -2.45
CA ILE A 292 7.11 17.03 -1.98
C ILE A 292 7.03 17.20 -0.47
N VAL A 293 7.79 16.42 0.29
CA VAL A 293 7.88 16.55 1.75
C VAL A 293 8.53 17.86 2.15
N GLY A 294 9.42 18.43 1.31
CA GLY A 294 10.21 19.63 1.58
C GLY A 294 11.35 19.37 2.57
N TYR A 295 11.94 18.16 2.53
CA TYR A 295 13.15 17.82 3.29
C TYR A 295 14.40 18.37 2.62
N LYS A 296 15.32 18.98 3.39
CA LYS A 296 16.51 19.67 2.85
C LYS A 296 17.83 18.96 3.12
N GLY A 297 17.80 17.84 3.90
CA GLY A 297 18.98 17.05 4.18
C GLY A 297 19.44 16.18 3.00
N SER A 298 20.40 15.30 3.24
CA SER A 298 20.99 14.40 2.24
C SER A 298 20.29 13.05 2.18
N ILE A 299 20.47 12.32 1.06
CA ILE A 299 20.09 10.92 0.90
C ILE A 299 21.38 10.10 0.90
N HIS A 300 21.39 9.01 1.67
CA HIS A 300 22.47 8.03 1.70
C HIS A 300 21.93 6.68 1.24
N TYR A 301 22.69 5.99 0.35
CA TYR A 301 22.33 4.67 -0.17
C TYR A 301 23.16 3.58 0.54
N ASP A 302 22.50 2.71 1.29
CA ASP A 302 23.13 1.56 1.96
C ASP A 302 23.24 0.39 0.99
N ARG A 303 24.36 0.31 0.30
CA ARG A 303 24.66 -0.74 -0.70
C ARG A 303 24.93 -2.12 -0.07
N SER A 304 24.98 -2.25 1.25
CA SER A 304 25.04 -3.54 1.93
C SER A 304 23.72 -4.32 1.89
N LYS A 305 22.63 -3.63 1.53
CA LYS A 305 21.29 -4.20 1.40
C LYS A 305 20.97 -4.52 -0.06
N PRO A 306 20.19 -5.59 -0.31
CA PRO A 306 19.85 -6.00 -1.68
C PRO A 306 18.91 -5.01 -2.37
N ASP A 307 19.05 -4.88 -3.68
CA ASP A 307 18.18 -4.06 -4.55
C ASP A 307 16.82 -4.71 -4.88
N GLY A 308 16.72 -6.04 -4.75
CA GLY A 308 15.58 -6.81 -5.26
C GLY A 308 15.57 -6.91 -6.79
N THR A 309 14.40 -7.21 -7.38
CA THR A 309 14.23 -7.35 -8.84
C THR A 309 14.59 -6.06 -9.56
N PRO A 310 15.42 -6.09 -10.63
CA PRO A 310 15.90 -4.86 -11.32
C PRO A 310 14.78 -3.99 -11.88
N ARG A 311 13.77 -4.59 -12.51
CA ARG A 311 12.64 -3.85 -13.11
C ARG A 311 11.32 -4.59 -12.90
N LYS A 312 10.24 -3.85 -12.63
CA LYS A 312 8.85 -4.33 -12.62
C LYS A 312 7.96 -3.30 -13.30
N LEU A 313 7.61 -3.55 -14.54
CA LEU A 313 6.72 -2.73 -15.36
C LEU A 313 5.65 -3.63 -15.98
N LEU A 314 4.38 -3.32 -15.82
CA LEU A 314 3.29 -4.08 -16.42
C LEU A 314 3.02 -3.66 -17.87
N GLY A 315 2.74 -4.64 -18.73
CA GLY A 315 2.11 -4.40 -20.02
C GLY A 315 0.62 -4.11 -19.82
N VAL A 316 0.19 -2.91 -20.14
CA VAL A 316 -1.18 -2.44 -19.88
C VAL A 316 -2.02 -2.24 -21.13
N SER A 317 -1.55 -2.73 -22.27
CA SER A 317 -2.21 -2.56 -23.59
C SER A 317 -3.63 -3.14 -23.60
N LYS A 318 -3.86 -4.29 -22.93
CA LYS A 318 -5.17 -4.93 -22.85
C LYS A 318 -6.20 -4.03 -22.13
N LEU A 319 -5.84 -3.48 -20.98
CA LEU A 319 -6.70 -2.54 -20.24
C LEU A 319 -6.92 -1.24 -21.03
N GLN A 320 -5.87 -0.75 -21.68
CA GLN A 320 -5.96 0.44 -22.51
C GLN A 320 -6.86 0.25 -23.74
N ALA A 321 -6.89 -0.94 -24.34
CA ALA A 321 -7.78 -1.27 -25.46
C ALA A 321 -9.25 -1.30 -25.02
N LEU A 322 -9.55 -1.63 -23.75
CA LEU A 322 -10.88 -1.50 -23.17
C LEU A 322 -11.31 -0.04 -22.91
N GLY A 323 -10.42 0.93 -23.09
CA GLY A 323 -10.72 2.36 -22.93
C GLY A 323 -10.36 2.96 -21.57
N TRP A 324 -9.84 2.17 -20.62
CA TRP A 324 -9.45 2.71 -19.31
C TRP A 324 -8.01 3.28 -19.31
N ARG A 325 -7.82 4.36 -18.57
CA ARG A 325 -6.52 5.03 -18.36
C ARG A 325 -6.46 5.57 -16.92
N PRO A 326 -5.26 5.56 -16.26
CA PRO A 326 -5.07 6.23 -14.97
C PRO A 326 -5.23 7.74 -15.12
N LYS A 327 -5.76 8.38 -14.08
CA LYS A 327 -6.07 9.82 -14.05
C LYS A 327 -5.14 10.61 -13.13
N ILE A 328 -4.52 9.94 -12.15
CA ILE A 328 -3.71 10.56 -11.10
C ILE A 328 -2.24 10.40 -11.45
N SER A 329 -1.52 11.51 -11.68
CA SER A 329 -0.07 11.48 -11.89
C SER A 329 0.66 11.05 -10.61
N LEU A 330 1.88 10.50 -10.74
CA LEU A 330 2.68 10.07 -9.60
C LEU A 330 2.91 11.20 -8.59
N ARG A 331 3.28 12.41 -9.04
CA ARG A 331 3.46 13.59 -8.17
C ARG A 331 2.17 13.92 -7.40
N GLN A 332 1.08 14.06 -8.11
CA GLN A 332 -0.22 14.39 -7.51
C GLN A 332 -0.65 13.33 -6.47
N GLY A 333 -0.50 12.04 -6.80
CA GLY A 333 -0.84 10.95 -5.89
C GLY A 333 0.04 10.94 -4.63
N ILE A 334 1.35 11.23 -4.76
CA ILE A 334 2.25 11.34 -3.60
C ILE A 334 1.85 12.53 -2.73
N GLU A 335 1.51 13.69 -3.32
CA GLU A 335 1.04 14.87 -2.58
C GLU A 335 -0.24 14.57 -1.79
N MET A 336 -1.22 13.86 -2.40
CA MET A 336 -2.45 13.42 -1.74
C MET A 336 -2.15 12.46 -0.59
N THR A 337 -1.30 11.47 -0.82
CA THR A 337 -0.89 10.47 0.18
C THR A 337 -0.14 11.11 1.35
N TYR A 338 0.77 12.04 1.07
CA TYR A 338 1.53 12.74 2.11
C TYR A 338 0.62 13.65 2.97
N ARG A 339 -0.32 14.36 2.36
CA ARG A 339 -1.31 15.16 3.10
C ARG A 339 -2.11 14.28 4.06
N TRP A 340 -2.64 13.16 3.58
CA TRP A 340 -3.36 12.20 4.40
C TRP A 340 -2.48 11.66 5.55
N TYR A 341 -1.23 11.29 5.27
CA TYR A 341 -0.28 10.81 6.28
C TYR A 341 -0.05 11.84 7.40
N VAL A 342 0.15 13.10 7.06
CA VAL A 342 0.35 14.18 8.03
C VAL A 342 -0.90 14.37 8.90
N GLU A 343 -2.09 14.31 8.33
CA GLU A 343 -3.36 14.40 9.06
C GLU A 343 -3.51 13.25 10.07
N GLU A 344 -3.20 12.02 9.67
CA GLU A 344 -3.28 10.85 10.54
C GLU A 344 -2.23 10.90 11.68
N VAL A 345 -1.00 11.29 11.39
CA VAL A 345 0.03 11.49 12.42
C VAL A 345 -0.41 12.55 13.43
N HIS A 346 -1.02 13.65 12.97
CA HIS A 346 -1.56 14.68 13.86
C HIS A 346 -2.71 14.15 14.74
N LYS A 347 -3.61 13.33 14.21
CA LYS A 347 -4.70 12.69 14.99
C LYS A 347 -4.14 11.79 16.07
N MET A 348 -3.18 10.92 15.75
CA MET A 348 -2.54 10.01 16.71
C MET A 348 -1.84 10.79 17.86
N ARG A 349 -1.13 11.89 17.54
CA ARG A 349 -0.48 12.74 18.55
C ARG A 349 -1.47 13.46 19.46
N LYS A 350 -2.67 13.80 19.01
CA LYS A 350 -3.73 14.39 19.84
C LYS A 350 -4.29 13.36 20.81
N VAL A 351 -4.62 12.16 20.34
CA VAL A 351 -5.15 11.05 21.18
C VAL A 351 -4.15 10.66 22.28
N SER A 352 -2.84 10.64 21.98
CA SER A 352 -1.80 10.31 22.97
C SER A 352 -1.58 11.38 24.05
N LYS A 353 -2.07 12.61 23.86
CA LYS A 353 -1.96 13.72 24.81
C LYS A 353 -3.19 13.89 25.70
N GLU A 354 -4.31 13.22 25.41
CA GLU A 354 -5.46 13.22 26.28
C GLU A 354 -5.15 12.39 27.54
N PRO A 355 -5.35 12.95 28.75
CA PRO A 355 -5.10 12.21 29.98
C PRO A 355 -6.04 11.00 30.02
N LYS A 356 -5.48 9.81 30.23
CA LYS A 356 -6.27 8.61 30.50
C LYS A 356 -7.12 8.90 31.72
N VAL A 357 -8.41 9.12 31.54
CA VAL A 357 -9.39 9.24 32.63
C VAL A 357 -9.29 7.93 33.41
N GLY A 358 -8.74 8.01 34.62
CA GLY A 358 -8.52 6.88 35.48
C GLY A 358 -9.88 6.20 35.79
N LYS A 359 -9.98 4.91 35.46
CA LYS A 359 -11.06 4.06 35.95
C LYS A 359 -10.99 4.10 37.49
N GLY A 360 -11.85 4.91 38.12
CA GLY A 360 -11.98 4.99 39.55
C GLY A 360 -12.18 3.58 40.12
N LYS A 361 -11.29 3.19 41.02
CA LYS A 361 -11.48 2.00 41.84
C LYS A 361 -12.80 2.17 42.61
N ARG A 362 -13.85 1.46 42.19
CA ARG A 362 -15.02 1.26 43.05
C ARG A 362 -14.54 0.50 44.29
N ARG A 363 -14.48 1.18 45.41
CA ARG A 363 -14.45 0.54 46.73
C ARG A 363 -15.84 -0.02 46.93
N THR A 364 -15.97 -1.31 47.03
CA THR A 364 -17.13 -2.00 47.57
C THR A 364 -17.04 -1.98 49.08
N PRO A 365 -18.18 -1.83 49.79
CA PRO A 365 -18.25 -1.80 51.27
C PRO A 365 -17.99 -3.19 51.87
#